data_e5bb5a48e35e037bfe3381a2ad98e5e6
#
_entry.id   e5bb5a48e35e037bfe3381a2ad98e5e6
#
_cell.length_a   1.000
_cell.length_b   1.000
_cell.length_c   1.000
_cell.angle_alpha   90.00
_cell.angle_beta   90.00
_cell.angle_gamma   90.00
#
_symmetry.space_group_name_H-M   'P 1'
#
loop_
_entity.id
_entity.type
_entity.pdbx_description
1 polymer ?
#
loop_
_entity_poly.entity_id
_entity_poly.type
_entity_poly.pdbx_seq_one_letter_code
_entity_poly.pdbx_strand_id
1 'polypeptide(L)'
;MSDSYEAAGYNNGEIGYGVRPAVIVVDFQKAFTDDQYPLGGFKGIHDAVKQTAKLLEVARRCQVPVASCYTGYHSEDDMPFWKIDAVHDHFYWGHDSMTMDPRVFDAKY
;
A
#
# COMPACT_ATOMS: atom_id res chain seq x y z
N MET A 1 7.58 -5.21 27.09
CA MET A 1 8.20 -4.78 25.81
C MET A 1 7.92 -3.32 25.50
N SER A 2 6.72 -2.82 25.76
CA SER A 2 6.39 -1.39 25.57
C SER A 2 7.25 -0.46 26.42
N ASP A 3 7.57 -0.87 27.65
CA ASP A 3 8.26 -0.02 28.61
C ASP A 3 9.65 0.43 28.17
N SER A 4 10.39 -0.40 27.42
CA SER A 4 11.73 -0.01 26.94
C SER A 4 11.67 1.03 25.83
N TYR A 5 10.66 0.97 25.00
CA TYR A 5 10.44 1.96 23.94
C TYR A 5 9.93 3.28 24.53
N GLU A 6 9.02 3.22 25.48
CA GLU A 6 8.52 4.40 26.17
C GLU A 6 9.61 5.09 26.96
N ALA A 7 10.45 4.33 27.68
CA ALA A 7 11.60 4.86 28.39
C ALA A 7 12.62 5.54 27.47
N ALA A 8 12.73 5.08 26.23
CA ALA A 8 13.57 5.70 25.20
C ALA A 8 12.94 6.94 24.55
N GLY A 9 11.70 7.27 24.87
CA GLY A 9 11.03 8.46 24.38
C GLY A 9 10.29 8.30 23.06
N TYR A 10 10.04 7.09 22.60
CA TYR A 10 9.41 6.83 21.28
C TYR A 10 8.02 7.43 21.12
N ASN A 11 7.26 7.57 22.20
CA ASN A 11 5.90 8.10 22.16
C ASN A 11 5.74 9.46 22.83
N ASN A 12 6.84 10.11 23.17
CA ASN A 12 6.81 11.34 23.99
C ASN A 12 6.67 12.62 23.18
N GLY A 13 6.69 12.55 21.84
CA GLY A 13 6.61 13.73 20.99
C GLY A 13 5.51 13.62 19.94
N GLU A 14 4.85 14.72 19.65
CA GLU A 14 3.94 14.86 18.52
C GLU A 14 4.66 15.58 17.39
N ILE A 15 4.79 14.90 16.25
CA ILE A 15 5.44 15.47 15.07
C ILE A 15 4.44 16.23 14.19
N GLY A 16 3.20 15.71 14.12
CA GLY A 16 2.18 16.24 13.22
C GLY A 16 2.48 15.94 11.75
N TYR A 17 1.67 16.50 10.88
CA TYR A 17 1.78 16.26 9.43
C TYR A 17 2.44 17.44 8.66
N GLY A 18 2.84 18.47 9.37
CA GLY A 18 3.40 19.66 8.74
C GLY A 18 2.36 20.53 8.06
N VAL A 19 2.83 21.51 7.29
CA VAL A 19 1.98 22.50 6.60
C VAL A 19 1.56 22.03 5.21
N ARG A 20 2.37 21.21 4.56
CA ARG A 20 2.12 20.71 3.20
C ARG A 20 2.28 19.18 3.17
N PRO A 21 1.26 18.46 3.61
CA PRO A 21 1.31 16.99 3.60
C PRO A 21 1.19 16.43 2.19
N ALA A 22 1.61 15.17 2.03
CA ALA A 22 1.35 14.36 0.85
C ALA A 22 0.90 12.96 1.29
N VAL A 23 0.23 12.24 0.42
CA VAL A 23 -0.19 10.86 0.66
C VAL A 23 0.61 9.93 -0.25
N ILE A 24 1.14 8.87 0.30
CA ILE A 24 1.76 7.78 -0.46
C ILE A 24 0.92 6.53 -0.24
N VAL A 25 0.41 5.97 -1.33
CA VAL A 25 -0.36 4.71 -1.34
C VAL A 25 0.59 3.58 -1.71
N VAL A 26 0.86 2.70 -0.76
CA VAL A 26 1.90 1.68 -0.90
C VAL A 26 1.27 0.29 -1.04
N ASP A 27 1.57 -0.40 -2.15
CA ASP A 27 1.21 -1.80 -2.39
C ASP A 27 -0.30 -2.10 -2.45
N PHE A 28 -1.10 -1.16 -2.94
CA PHE A 28 -2.53 -1.40 -3.19
C PHE A 28 -2.79 -2.04 -4.55
N GLN A 29 -1.89 -2.91 -4.98
CA GLN A 29 -2.05 -3.74 -6.17
C GLN A 29 -2.97 -4.93 -5.90
N LYS A 30 -3.63 -5.42 -6.93
CA LYS A 30 -4.61 -6.50 -6.81
C LYS A 30 -4.05 -7.77 -6.18
N ALA A 31 -2.76 -8.06 -6.38
CA ALA A 31 -2.11 -9.20 -5.73
C ALA A 31 -2.28 -9.22 -4.21
N PHE A 32 -2.42 -8.05 -3.59
CA PHE A 32 -2.65 -7.90 -2.14
C PHE A 32 -4.09 -7.57 -1.77
N THR A 33 -4.90 -7.06 -2.69
CA THR A 33 -6.22 -6.52 -2.35
C THR A 33 -7.39 -7.33 -2.88
N ASP A 34 -7.18 -8.16 -3.91
CA ASP A 34 -8.24 -8.89 -4.58
C ASP A 34 -8.32 -10.33 -4.08
N ASP A 35 -9.53 -10.79 -3.78
CA ASP A 35 -9.81 -12.12 -3.26
C ASP A 35 -9.35 -13.27 -4.17
N GLN A 36 -9.21 -13.01 -5.47
CA GLN A 36 -8.79 -14.04 -6.41
C GLN A 36 -7.30 -14.41 -6.28
N TYR A 37 -6.50 -13.61 -5.59
CA TYR A 37 -5.07 -13.84 -5.42
C TYR A 37 -4.74 -14.34 -4.01
N PRO A 38 -3.74 -15.24 -3.85
CA PRO A 38 -3.47 -15.90 -2.56
C PRO A 38 -3.14 -14.95 -1.41
N LEU A 39 -2.56 -13.78 -1.69
CA LEU A 39 -2.21 -12.80 -0.66
C LEU A 39 -3.29 -11.74 -0.45
N GLY A 40 -4.37 -11.80 -1.22
CA GLY A 40 -5.43 -10.81 -1.19
C GLY A 40 -6.67 -11.27 -0.42
N GLY A 41 -7.62 -10.36 -0.27
CA GLY A 41 -8.96 -10.70 0.18
C GLY A 41 -9.19 -10.82 1.66
N PHE A 42 -8.22 -10.57 2.49
CA PHE A 42 -8.42 -10.58 3.94
C PHE A 42 -9.26 -9.39 4.40
N LYS A 43 -10.06 -9.60 5.45
CA LYS A 43 -10.94 -8.55 5.97
C LYS A 43 -10.19 -7.25 6.29
N GLY A 44 -9.03 -7.34 6.92
CA GLY A 44 -8.23 -6.17 7.24
C GLY A 44 -7.76 -5.39 6.00
N ILE A 45 -7.48 -6.10 4.91
CA ILE A 45 -7.12 -5.49 3.63
C ILE A 45 -8.31 -4.74 3.04
N HIS A 46 -9.49 -5.35 3.02
CA HIS A 46 -10.69 -4.69 2.52
C HIS A 46 -11.04 -3.44 3.33
N ASP A 47 -10.91 -3.51 4.66
CA ASP A 47 -11.13 -2.36 5.52
C ASP A 47 -10.13 -1.25 5.23
N ALA A 48 -8.85 -1.60 5.03
CA ALA A 48 -7.80 -0.64 4.67
C ALA A 48 -8.07 0.02 3.31
N VAL A 49 -8.51 -0.75 2.31
CA VAL A 49 -8.87 -0.20 1.00
C VAL A 49 -10.01 0.80 1.11
N LYS A 50 -11.05 0.47 1.87
CA LYS A 50 -12.18 1.38 2.09
C LYS A 50 -11.76 2.68 2.78
N GLN A 51 -10.95 2.61 3.81
CA GLN A 51 -10.47 3.79 4.52
C GLN A 51 -9.53 4.62 3.63
N THR A 52 -8.68 3.97 2.85
CA THR A 52 -7.81 4.66 1.90
C THR A 52 -8.61 5.37 0.83
N ALA A 53 -9.66 4.76 0.28
CA ALA A 53 -10.54 5.40 -0.69
C ALA A 53 -11.15 6.70 -0.13
N LYS A 54 -11.59 6.69 1.12
CA LYS A 54 -12.11 7.90 1.81
C LYS A 54 -11.02 8.96 1.99
N LEU A 55 -9.83 8.57 2.39
CA LEU A 55 -8.70 9.47 2.54
C LEU A 55 -8.35 10.14 1.22
N LEU A 56 -8.29 9.38 0.13
CA LEU A 56 -7.97 9.90 -1.19
C LEU A 56 -9.02 10.88 -1.71
N GLU A 57 -10.29 10.64 -1.40
CA GLU A 57 -11.36 11.59 -1.73
C GLU A 57 -11.14 12.94 -1.05
N VAL A 58 -10.79 12.93 0.23
CA VAL A 58 -10.47 14.16 0.97
C VAL A 58 -9.20 14.80 0.42
N ALA A 59 -8.17 14.03 0.14
CA ALA A 59 -6.92 14.53 -0.43
C ALA A 59 -7.16 15.26 -1.76
N ARG A 60 -8.00 14.70 -2.63
CA ARG A 60 -8.37 15.36 -3.90
C ARG A 60 -9.07 16.68 -3.68
N ARG A 61 -10.05 16.72 -2.77
CA ARG A 61 -10.77 17.97 -2.45
C ARG A 61 -9.88 19.05 -1.87
N CYS A 62 -8.88 18.65 -1.11
CA CYS A 62 -7.94 19.56 -0.46
C CYS A 62 -6.68 19.83 -1.31
N GLN A 63 -6.61 19.29 -2.52
CA GLN A 63 -5.44 19.43 -3.41
C GLN A 63 -4.15 18.93 -2.76
N VAL A 64 -4.23 17.89 -1.95
CA VAL A 64 -3.08 17.21 -1.35
C VAL A 64 -2.48 16.26 -2.40
N PRO A 65 -1.18 16.34 -2.69
CA PRO A 65 -0.54 15.43 -3.63
C PRO A 65 -0.64 13.97 -3.18
N VAL A 66 -0.84 13.08 -4.14
CA VAL A 66 -0.89 11.63 -3.92
C VAL A 66 0.09 10.96 -4.87
N ALA A 67 0.89 10.05 -4.36
CA ALA A 67 1.72 9.17 -5.16
C ALA A 67 1.40 7.72 -4.81
N SER A 68 1.52 6.83 -5.78
CA SER A 68 1.30 5.40 -5.57
C SER A 68 2.53 4.61 -5.98
N CYS A 69 2.83 3.56 -5.25
CA CYS A 69 3.90 2.64 -5.59
C CYS A 69 3.46 1.20 -5.32
N TYR A 70 4.07 0.28 -6.05
CA TYR A 70 3.82 -1.14 -5.86
C TYR A 70 5.08 -1.96 -6.12
N THR A 71 5.06 -3.19 -5.63
CA THR A 71 6.14 -4.15 -5.77
C THR A 71 5.92 -4.99 -7.03
N GLY A 72 6.92 -5.06 -7.90
CA GLY A 72 6.85 -5.87 -9.10
C GLY A 72 8.21 -6.17 -9.70
N TYR A 73 8.25 -7.18 -10.54
CA TYR A 73 9.45 -7.68 -11.20
C TYR A 73 9.18 -7.89 -12.69
N HIS A 74 10.23 -7.84 -13.50
CA HIS A 74 10.09 -8.08 -14.94
C HIS A 74 10.08 -9.57 -15.28
N SER A 75 10.87 -10.37 -14.55
CA SER A 75 10.99 -11.82 -14.73
C SER A 75 11.53 -12.48 -13.46
N GLU A 76 11.62 -13.81 -13.47
CA GLU A 76 12.24 -14.55 -12.36
C GLU A 76 13.71 -14.15 -12.14
N ASP A 77 14.42 -13.81 -13.20
CA ASP A 77 15.83 -13.40 -13.10
C ASP A 77 16.01 -12.10 -12.32
N ASP A 78 14.98 -11.28 -12.29
CA ASP A 78 14.94 -9.99 -11.59
C ASP A 78 14.50 -10.13 -10.14
N MET A 79 13.91 -11.26 -9.78
CA MET A 79 13.31 -11.50 -8.46
C MET A 79 14.33 -12.05 -7.47
N PRO A 80 14.48 -11.43 -6.29
CA PRO A 80 15.25 -12.04 -5.22
C PRO A 80 14.54 -13.28 -4.65
N PHE A 81 15.24 -14.04 -3.82
CA PHE A 81 14.61 -15.16 -3.14
C PHE A 81 13.50 -14.69 -2.20
N TRP A 82 12.31 -15.20 -2.43
CA TRP A 82 11.17 -15.01 -1.54
C TRP A 82 10.76 -16.34 -0.92
N LYS A 83 10.56 -16.36 0.38
CA LYS A 83 10.05 -17.56 1.09
C LYS A 83 8.54 -17.72 1.01
N ILE A 84 7.84 -16.79 0.35
CA ILE A 84 6.40 -16.84 0.12
C ILE A 84 6.18 -17.17 -1.36
N ASP A 85 5.70 -18.36 -1.65
CA ASP A 85 5.55 -18.86 -3.03
C ASP A 85 4.64 -17.99 -3.90
N ALA A 86 3.59 -17.43 -3.32
CA ALA A 86 2.66 -16.58 -4.06
C ALA A 86 3.30 -15.36 -4.72
N VAL A 87 4.45 -14.90 -4.20
CA VAL A 87 5.17 -13.79 -4.82
C VAL A 87 5.74 -14.19 -6.18
N HIS A 88 6.17 -15.44 -6.32
CA HIS A 88 6.73 -15.95 -7.57
C HIS A 88 5.70 -16.03 -8.70
N ASP A 89 4.41 -16.07 -8.40
CA ASP A 89 3.35 -16.28 -9.38
C ASP A 89 2.65 -14.99 -9.81
N HIS A 90 2.59 -13.98 -8.93
CA HIS A 90 1.67 -12.86 -9.11
C HIS A 90 2.31 -11.47 -9.08
N PHE A 91 3.61 -11.37 -9.16
CA PHE A 91 4.31 -10.08 -9.02
C PHE A 91 5.13 -9.68 -10.25
N TYR A 92 4.64 -10.05 -11.46
CA TYR A 92 5.29 -9.68 -12.71
C TYR A 92 4.53 -8.56 -13.42
N TRP A 93 5.27 -7.58 -13.94
CA TRP A 93 4.70 -6.51 -14.74
C TRP A 93 3.91 -7.05 -15.93
N GLY A 94 2.79 -6.40 -16.22
CA GLY A 94 1.89 -6.81 -17.29
C GLY A 94 0.78 -7.78 -16.85
N HIS A 95 0.85 -8.36 -15.66
CA HIS A 95 -0.21 -9.21 -15.11
C HIS A 95 -1.30 -8.36 -14.45
N ASP A 96 -2.54 -8.85 -14.46
CA ASP A 96 -3.66 -8.19 -13.80
C ASP A 96 -3.41 -7.96 -12.31
N SER A 97 -2.73 -8.91 -11.66
CA SER A 97 -2.33 -8.83 -10.25
C SER A 97 -1.50 -7.60 -9.90
N MET A 98 -0.81 -7.02 -10.88
CA MET A 98 0.03 -5.84 -10.72
C MET A 98 -0.73 -4.52 -10.88
N THR A 99 -1.96 -4.56 -11.39
CA THR A 99 -2.75 -3.32 -11.51
C THR A 99 -3.23 -2.86 -10.15
N MET A 100 -3.36 -1.54 -9.99
CA MET A 100 -3.86 -0.97 -8.76
C MET A 100 -5.33 -1.33 -8.54
N ASP A 101 -5.70 -1.54 -7.29
CA ASP A 101 -7.10 -1.76 -6.91
C ASP A 101 -7.95 -0.57 -7.40
N PRO A 102 -9.03 -0.82 -8.16
CA PRO A 102 -9.83 0.25 -8.75
C PRO A 102 -10.50 1.15 -7.72
N ARG A 103 -10.67 0.69 -6.49
CA ARG A 103 -11.26 1.48 -5.41
C ARG A 103 -10.36 2.62 -4.94
N VAL A 104 -9.06 2.53 -5.18
CA VAL A 104 -8.07 3.54 -4.80
C VAL A 104 -7.32 4.12 -6.00
N PHE A 105 -7.65 3.68 -7.20
CA PHE A 105 -7.02 4.17 -8.42
C PHE A 105 -7.60 5.52 -8.84
N ASP A 106 -6.71 6.44 -9.20
CA ASP A 106 -7.07 7.68 -9.89
C ASP A 106 -6.02 7.94 -10.97
N ALA A 107 -6.47 8.16 -12.20
CA ALA A 107 -5.59 8.39 -13.35
C ALA A 107 -4.72 9.66 -13.23
N LYS A 108 -5.00 10.52 -12.28
CA LYS A 108 -4.23 11.74 -12.02
C LYS A 108 -3.00 11.51 -11.14
N TYR A 109 -2.90 10.36 -10.52
CA TYR A 109 -1.86 10.07 -9.55
C TYR A 109 -1.01 8.86 -9.93
#